data_f4a03e488929e814c51bf939a3fb504c
#
_entry.id   f4a03e488929e814c51bf939a3fb504c
#
_cell.length_a   1.000
_cell.length_b   1.000
_cell.length_c   1.000
_cell.angle_alpha   90.00
_cell.angle_beta   90.00
_cell.angle_gamma   90.00
#
_symmetry.space_group_name_H-M   'P 1'
#
loop_
_entity.id
_entity.type
_entity.pdbx_description
1 polymer ?
#
loop_
_entity_poly.entity_id
_entity_poly.type
_entity_poly.pdbx_seq_one_letter_code
_entity_poly.pdbx_strand_id
1 'polypeptide(L)'
;MLSSNSHVSASVVTPNASLYLSRYIAYIYPESDEELSIWFEVQGTETMDEIGVLSIRLQEKANTSSEWKTVKTYNHYDYSNLLGYDTNFYYSSVDYSGKEGYSYRADLTIWAGKAGNGDSRSYLTDTVVAE
;
A
#
# COMPACT_ATOMS: atom_id res chain seq x y z
N MET A 1 -2.77 19.59 -15.51
CA MET A 1 -2.29 19.28 -15.26
C MET A 1 -1.74 18.57 -15.45
N LEU A 2 -1.64 18.54 -15.48
CA LEU A 2 -1.18 17.85 -15.53
C LEU A 2 -0.60 17.21 -15.37
N SER A 3 -0.33 17.04 -15.48
CA SER A 3 0.14 16.50 -15.18
C SER A 3 0.68 16.20 -14.62
N SER A 4 0.89 16.58 -14.73
CA SER A 4 1.64 16.39 -13.93
C SER A 4 1.64 15.69 -13.03
N ASN A 5 1.22 15.73 -12.78
CA ASN A 5 1.05 15.09 -11.83
C ASN A 5 0.80 13.74 -11.99
N SER A 6 0.89 13.10 -12.92
CA SER A 6 0.96 11.69 -13.09
C SER A 6 2.26 11.09 -12.58
N HIS A 7 3.07 11.92 -11.99
CA HIS A 7 4.32 11.46 -11.41
C HIS A 7 4.07 10.86 -10.02
N VAL A 8 4.50 9.62 -9.82
CA VAL A 8 4.37 8.93 -8.54
C VAL A 8 5.76 8.68 -7.99
N SER A 9 5.95 9.08 -6.74
CA SER A 9 7.20 8.88 -6.03
C SER A 9 7.01 7.81 -4.95
N ALA A 10 7.98 6.91 -4.83
CA ALA A 10 7.92 5.85 -3.84
C ALA A 10 9.33 5.42 -3.46
N SER A 11 9.50 4.97 -2.23
CA SER A 11 10.79 4.52 -1.73
C SER A 11 10.72 3.07 -1.30
N VAL A 12 11.65 2.27 -1.82
CA VAL A 12 11.83 0.90 -1.37
C VAL A 12 12.45 0.93 0.02
N VAL A 13 11.92 0.11 0.91
CA VAL A 13 12.43 -0.01 2.26
C VAL A 13 13.14 -1.35 2.41
N THR A 14 14.35 -1.29 2.99
CA THR A 14 15.13 -2.48 3.34
C THR A 14 15.32 -2.44 4.86
N PRO A 15 14.51 -3.19 5.62
CA PRO A 15 14.57 -3.11 7.09
C PRO A 15 15.84 -3.78 7.61
N ASN A 16 16.50 -3.13 8.58
CA ASN A 16 17.79 -3.59 9.10
C ASN A 16 17.72 -4.81 10.00
N ALA A 17 16.59 -4.98 10.72
CA ALA A 17 16.52 -5.98 11.79
C ALA A 17 15.40 -6.98 11.59
N SER A 18 14.94 -7.19 10.36
CA SER A 18 13.90 -8.16 10.12
C SER A 18 14.48 -9.52 9.76
N LEU A 19 13.92 -10.57 10.35
CA LEU A 19 14.25 -11.95 9.98
C LEU A 19 13.42 -12.43 8.80
N TYR A 20 12.32 -11.76 8.51
CA TYR A 20 11.34 -12.23 7.52
C TYR A 20 11.21 -11.29 6.33
N LEU A 21 11.33 -9.97 6.54
CA LEU A 21 11.18 -8.97 5.49
C LEU A 21 12.53 -8.57 4.92
N SER A 22 12.69 -8.73 3.60
CA SER A 22 13.89 -8.31 2.88
C SER A 22 13.76 -6.89 2.35
N ARG A 23 12.64 -6.59 1.69
CA ARG A 23 12.35 -5.24 1.21
C ARG A 23 10.88 -5.13 0.87
N TYR A 24 10.40 -3.90 0.83
CA TYR A 24 9.01 -3.64 0.46
C TYR A 24 8.86 -2.21 -0.05
N ILE A 25 7.82 -2.02 -0.85
CA ILE A 25 7.46 -0.72 -1.40
C ILE A 25 5.96 -0.70 -1.62
N ALA A 26 5.35 0.45 -1.46
CA ALA A 26 3.96 0.65 -1.85
C ALA A 26 3.82 2.04 -2.44
N TYR A 27 2.85 2.19 -3.32
CA TYR A 27 2.57 3.48 -3.93
C TYR A 27 1.11 3.55 -4.32
N ILE A 28 0.63 4.78 -4.41
CA ILE A 28 -0.71 5.06 -4.86
C ILE A 28 -0.58 5.76 -6.21
N TYR A 29 -1.37 5.30 -7.18
CA TYR A 29 -1.26 5.76 -8.56
C TYR A 29 -2.59 6.39 -8.99
N PRO A 30 -2.59 7.68 -9.35
CA PRO A 30 -3.81 8.30 -9.87
C PRO A 30 -4.02 7.89 -11.32
N GLU A 31 -5.17 7.30 -11.61
CA GLU A 31 -5.57 6.97 -12.95
C GLU A 31 -6.55 8.00 -13.46
N SER A 32 -7.09 7.81 -14.66
CA SER A 32 -8.07 8.73 -15.20
C SER A 32 -9.42 8.54 -14.52
N ASP A 33 -10.29 9.57 -14.60
CA ASP A 33 -11.66 9.52 -14.09
C ASP A 33 -11.70 9.27 -12.58
N GLU A 34 -10.78 9.92 -11.83
CA GLU A 34 -10.74 9.89 -10.36
C GLU A 34 -10.36 8.53 -9.78
N GLU A 35 -10.08 7.53 -10.61
CA GLU A 35 -9.67 6.22 -10.12
C GLU A 35 -8.28 6.27 -9.53
N LEU A 36 -8.09 5.53 -8.43
CA LEU A 36 -6.81 5.38 -7.77
C LEU A 36 -6.49 3.89 -7.66
N SER A 37 -5.24 3.53 -7.88
CA SER A 37 -4.75 2.17 -7.63
C SER A 37 -3.70 2.23 -6.54
N ILE A 38 -3.83 1.38 -5.53
CA ILE A 38 -2.84 1.26 -4.47
C ILE A 38 -2.12 -0.06 -4.68
N TRP A 39 -0.82 0.02 -4.98
CA TRP A 39 0.04 -1.12 -5.29
C TRP A 39 1.00 -1.38 -4.16
N PHE A 40 1.37 -2.64 -3.98
CA PHE A 40 2.44 -2.98 -3.05
C PHE A 40 3.23 -4.17 -3.60
N GLU A 41 4.50 -4.24 -3.17
CA GLU A 41 5.39 -5.35 -3.46
C GLU A 41 6.14 -5.64 -2.17
N VAL A 42 6.18 -6.92 -1.78
CA VAL A 42 6.85 -7.34 -0.56
C VAL A 42 7.72 -8.53 -0.87
N GLN A 43 8.98 -8.46 -0.43
CA GLN A 43 9.92 -9.56 -0.59
C GLN A 43 10.35 -10.09 0.77
N GLY A 44 10.28 -11.40 0.93
CA GLY A 44 10.74 -12.07 2.13
C GLY A 44 12.20 -12.46 2.02
N THR A 45 12.81 -12.82 3.15
CA THR A 45 14.18 -13.29 3.20
C THR A 45 14.29 -14.73 2.70
N GLU A 46 13.18 -15.44 2.66
CA GLU A 46 13.07 -16.81 2.16
C GLU A 46 11.61 -17.05 1.82
N THR A 47 11.26 -18.26 1.43
CA THR A 47 9.86 -18.61 1.20
C THR A 47 9.06 -18.43 2.48
N MET A 48 7.98 -17.65 2.42
CA MET A 48 7.12 -17.35 3.56
C MET A 48 5.83 -18.13 3.45
N ASP A 49 5.24 -18.46 4.60
CA ASP A 49 3.91 -19.05 4.62
C ASP A 49 2.87 -18.02 4.18
N GLU A 50 3.06 -16.77 4.62
CA GLU A 50 2.21 -15.63 4.25
C GLU A 50 3.08 -14.42 4.00
N ILE A 51 2.75 -13.65 2.96
CA ILE A 51 3.50 -12.43 2.64
C ILE A 51 2.60 -11.47 1.89
N GLY A 52 2.70 -10.19 2.22
CA GLY A 52 1.91 -9.14 1.58
C GLY A 52 1.58 -8.05 2.57
N VAL A 53 0.30 -7.68 2.66
CA VAL A 53 -0.14 -6.66 3.60
C VAL A 53 -1.34 -7.18 4.39
N LEU A 54 -1.40 -6.84 5.66
CA LEU A 54 -2.53 -7.20 6.51
C LEU A 54 -3.68 -6.22 6.32
N SER A 55 -3.37 -4.96 6.03
CA SER A 55 -4.39 -3.95 5.82
C SER A 55 -3.84 -2.77 5.02
N ILE A 56 -4.74 -2.07 4.36
CA ILE A 56 -4.47 -0.80 3.69
C ILE A 56 -5.53 0.17 4.17
N ARG A 57 -5.10 1.28 4.79
CA ARG A 57 -6.03 2.35 5.18
C ARG A 57 -5.83 3.51 4.22
N LEU A 58 -6.85 3.77 3.41
CA LEU A 58 -6.83 4.88 2.47
C LEU A 58 -7.33 6.14 3.15
N GLN A 59 -6.53 7.19 3.11
CA GLN A 59 -6.84 8.47 3.72
C GLN A 59 -7.07 9.50 2.64
N GLU A 60 -8.02 10.40 2.91
CA GLU A 60 -8.47 11.43 1.99
C GLU A 60 -8.39 12.79 2.68
N LYS A 61 -8.02 13.80 1.93
CA LYS A 61 -8.02 15.17 2.40
C LYS A 61 -8.63 16.07 1.32
N ALA A 62 -9.68 16.82 1.67
CA ALA A 62 -10.25 17.76 0.73
C ALA A 62 -9.26 18.87 0.43
N ASN A 63 -9.35 19.46 -0.77
CA ASN A 63 -8.41 20.51 -1.19
C ASN A 63 -8.55 21.78 -0.35
N THR A 64 -9.65 21.94 0.37
CA THR A 64 -9.88 23.08 1.25
C THR A 64 -9.64 22.75 2.72
N SER A 65 -9.16 21.54 3.02
CA SER A 65 -8.99 21.08 4.40
C SER A 65 -7.54 20.71 4.65
N SER A 66 -7.14 20.81 5.93
CA SER A 66 -5.81 20.35 6.35
C SER A 66 -5.89 19.01 7.07
N GLU A 67 -7.08 18.40 7.15
CA GLU A 67 -7.26 17.17 7.92
C GLU A 67 -7.39 15.95 7.04
N TRP A 68 -6.63 14.92 7.38
CA TRP A 68 -6.73 13.60 6.76
C TRP A 68 -7.78 12.77 7.49
N LYS A 69 -8.57 12.01 6.73
CA LYS A 69 -9.50 11.06 7.32
C LYS A 69 -9.44 9.75 6.56
N THR A 70 -9.60 8.64 7.26
CA THR A 70 -9.67 7.34 6.64
C THR A 70 -11.03 7.17 5.98
N VAL A 71 -11.03 6.89 4.67
CA VAL A 71 -12.26 6.72 3.90
C VAL A 71 -12.53 5.28 3.51
N LYS A 72 -11.49 4.44 3.57
CA LYS A 72 -11.64 3.03 3.22
C LYS A 72 -10.53 2.23 3.90
N THR A 73 -10.90 1.08 4.46
CA THR A 73 -9.93 0.13 4.99
C THR A 73 -10.11 -1.19 4.26
N TYR A 74 -9.01 -1.68 3.69
CA TYR A 74 -8.95 -3.00 3.09
C TYR A 74 -8.23 -3.89 4.09
N ASN A 75 -8.83 -5.01 4.50
CA ASN A 75 -8.15 -5.95 5.37
C ASN A 75 -8.08 -7.32 4.70
N HIS A 76 -7.11 -8.12 5.10
CA HIS A 76 -6.83 -9.39 4.41
C HIS A 76 -7.93 -10.44 4.62
N TYR A 77 -8.82 -10.24 5.60
CA TYR A 77 -9.94 -11.16 5.80
C TYR A 77 -11.00 -10.97 4.72
N ASP A 78 -11.20 -9.73 4.29
CA ASP A 78 -12.22 -9.41 3.28
C ASP A 78 -11.65 -9.35 1.87
N TYR A 79 -10.33 -9.12 1.74
CA TYR A 79 -9.67 -8.95 0.45
C TYR A 79 -8.55 -9.98 0.35
N SER A 80 -8.88 -11.14 -0.23
CA SER A 80 -7.95 -12.26 -0.27
C SER A 80 -6.70 -11.99 -1.11
N ASN A 81 -6.73 -10.98 -1.97
CA ASN A 81 -5.59 -10.63 -2.80
C ASN A 81 -4.52 -9.80 -2.06
N LEU A 82 -4.71 -9.53 -0.77
CA LEU A 82 -3.71 -8.79 0.01
C LEU A 82 -2.56 -9.68 0.48
N LEU A 83 -2.77 -10.99 0.59
CA LEU A 83 -1.72 -11.92 1.03
C LEU A 83 -1.48 -12.99 -0.01
N GLY A 84 -0.20 -13.31 -0.23
CA GLY A 84 0.23 -14.46 -0.98
C GLY A 84 0.73 -15.53 -0.02
N TYR A 85 0.86 -16.76 -0.51
CA TYR A 85 1.20 -17.91 0.32
C TYR A 85 2.30 -18.73 -0.33
N ASP A 86 3.17 -19.30 0.48
CA ASP A 86 4.22 -20.21 0.04
C ASP A 86 5.12 -19.61 -1.05
N THR A 87 5.51 -18.36 -0.84
CA THR A 87 6.35 -17.64 -1.80
C THR A 87 7.24 -16.64 -1.05
N ASN A 88 8.29 -16.19 -1.72
CA ASN A 88 9.16 -15.18 -1.14
C ASN A 88 8.94 -13.78 -1.72
N PHE A 89 7.99 -13.65 -2.63
CA PHE A 89 7.68 -12.35 -3.24
C PHE A 89 6.20 -12.29 -3.58
N TYR A 90 5.57 -11.16 -3.25
CA TYR A 90 4.17 -10.99 -3.57
C TYR A 90 3.89 -9.53 -3.89
N TYR A 91 3.06 -9.31 -4.91
CA TYR A 91 2.58 -7.99 -5.25
C TYR A 91 1.10 -8.07 -5.59
N SER A 92 0.39 -6.99 -5.32
CA SER A 92 -1.02 -6.90 -5.65
C SER A 92 -1.46 -5.44 -5.59
N SER A 93 -2.73 -5.19 -5.81
CA SER A 93 -3.27 -3.85 -5.77
C SER A 93 -4.75 -3.87 -5.42
N VAL A 94 -5.25 -2.71 -5.00
CA VAL A 94 -6.68 -2.46 -4.83
C VAL A 94 -6.99 -1.13 -5.51
N ASP A 95 -8.24 -0.98 -5.93
CA ASP A 95 -8.69 0.22 -6.63
C ASP A 95 -9.72 0.95 -5.79
N TYR A 96 -9.78 2.26 -5.96
CA TYR A 96 -10.72 3.10 -5.25
C TYR A 96 -11.15 4.27 -6.13
N SER A 97 -12.46 4.56 -6.17
CA SER A 97 -12.97 5.73 -6.88
C SER A 97 -12.91 6.92 -5.94
N GLY A 98 -11.98 7.83 -6.21
CA GLY A 98 -11.79 9.01 -5.40
C GLY A 98 -12.67 10.17 -5.84
N LYS A 99 -12.35 11.34 -5.31
CA LYS A 99 -13.02 12.59 -5.64
C LYS A 99 -12.01 13.51 -6.32
N GLU A 100 -12.37 14.03 -7.46
CA GLU A 100 -11.48 14.89 -8.23
C GLU A 100 -10.98 16.06 -7.37
N GLY A 101 -9.67 16.29 -7.43
CA GLY A 101 -9.03 17.37 -6.71
C GLY A 101 -8.70 17.07 -5.26
N TYR A 102 -9.22 15.97 -4.72
CA TYR A 102 -8.89 15.58 -3.34
C TYR A 102 -7.54 14.88 -3.31
N SER A 103 -6.87 14.98 -2.17
CA SER A 103 -5.58 14.34 -1.95
C SER A 103 -5.77 12.99 -1.26
N TYR A 104 -4.92 12.03 -1.61
CA TYR A 104 -4.99 10.67 -1.09
C TYR A 104 -3.62 10.15 -0.74
N ARG A 105 -3.57 9.34 0.31
CA ARG A 105 -2.39 8.59 0.70
C ARG A 105 -2.86 7.30 1.37
N ALA A 106 -2.01 6.29 1.38
CA ALA A 106 -2.36 5.00 1.96
C ALA A 106 -1.36 4.61 3.03
N ASP A 107 -1.87 4.08 4.13
CA ASP A 107 -1.09 3.54 5.23
C ASP A 107 -1.25 2.03 5.20
N LEU A 108 -0.17 1.31 4.91
CA LEU A 108 -0.19 -0.13 4.75
C LEU A 108 0.52 -0.80 5.92
N THR A 109 -0.01 -1.94 6.35
CA THR A 109 0.68 -2.81 7.31
C THR A 109 1.29 -3.96 6.52
N ILE A 110 2.60 -3.89 6.30
CA ILE A 110 3.38 -4.87 5.57
C ILE A 110 3.59 -6.09 6.46
N TRP A 111 3.56 -7.29 5.88
CA TRP A 111 3.64 -8.53 6.65
C TRP A 111 4.42 -9.61 5.92
N ALA A 112 5.23 -10.35 6.67
CA ALA A 112 5.80 -11.62 6.22
C ALA A 112 5.83 -12.56 7.42
N GLY A 113 5.28 -13.76 7.25
CA GLY A 113 5.16 -14.72 8.34
C GLY A 113 5.53 -16.12 7.93
N LYS A 114 6.12 -16.87 8.88
CA LYS A 114 6.54 -18.24 8.68
C LYS A 114 6.50 -18.98 10.01
N ALA A 115 5.92 -20.17 9.99
CA ALA A 115 5.89 -21.07 11.17
C ALA A 115 5.32 -20.39 12.42
N GLY A 116 4.27 -19.59 12.26
CA GLY A 116 3.61 -18.93 13.37
C GLY A 116 4.29 -17.67 13.86
N ASN A 117 5.41 -17.27 13.26
CA ASN A 117 6.14 -16.05 13.60
C ASN A 117 6.13 -15.11 12.39
N GLY A 118 6.47 -13.86 12.60
CA GLY A 118 6.53 -12.93 11.48
C GLY A 118 6.91 -11.54 11.92
N ASP A 119 7.06 -10.67 10.93
CA ASP A 119 7.35 -9.26 11.13
C ASP A 119 6.33 -8.42 10.38
N SER A 120 5.94 -7.31 11.01
CA SER A 120 5.09 -6.32 10.36
C SER A 120 5.78 -4.96 10.40
N ARG A 121 5.48 -4.14 9.40
CA ARG A 121 5.99 -2.76 9.31
C ARG A 121 4.91 -1.87 8.73
N SER A 122 4.89 -0.64 9.18
CA SER A 122 4.00 0.38 8.60
C SER A 122 4.69 1.05 7.43
N TYR A 123 3.91 1.35 6.40
CA TYR A 123 4.41 2.09 5.25
C TYR A 123 3.35 3.11 4.84
N LEU A 124 3.73 4.39 4.84
CA LEU A 124 2.85 5.47 4.40
C LEU A 124 3.31 5.90 3.01
N THR A 125 2.41 5.86 2.04
CA THR A 125 2.74 6.27 0.67
C THR A 125 2.89 7.79 0.57
N ASP A 126 3.48 8.23 -0.53
CA ASP A 126 3.41 9.65 -0.89
C ASP A 126 1.97 10.03 -1.16
N THR A 127 1.70 11.33 -1.15
CA THR A 127 0.38 11.89 -1.42
C THR A 127 0.20 12.10 -2.91
N VAL A 128 -0.98 11.75 -3.43
CA VAL A 128 -1.35 12.03 -4.82
C VAL A 128 -2.69 12.75 -4.83
N VAL A 129 -3.00 13.40 -5.96
CA VAL A 129 -4.28 14.08 -6.16
C VAL A 129 -5.06 13.32 -7.21
N ALA A 130 -6.35 13.06 -6.93
CA ALA A 130 -7.22 12.38 -7.89
C ALA A 130 -7.56 13.33 -9.04
N GLU A 131 -7.51 12.81 -10.26
CA GLU A 131 -7.71 13.60 -11.48
C GLU A 131 -9.05 13.38 -12.12
#